data_1e4ec370379d1bf6fbd18f5af1646240
#
_entry.id   1e4ec370379d1bf6fbd18f5af1646240
#
_cell.length_a   1.000
_cell.length_b   1.000
_cell.length_c   1.000
_cell.angle_alpha   90.00
_cell.angle_beta   90.00
_cell.angle_gamma   90.00
#
_symmetry.space_group_name_H-M   'P 1'
#
loop_
_entity.id
_entity.type
_entity.pdbx_description
1 polymer ?
#
loop_
_entity_poly.entity_id
_entity_poly.type
_entity_poly.pdbx_seq_one_letter_code
_entity_poly.pdbx_strand_id
1 'polypeptide(L)'
;MKDALSPNLVQTTEHTAAFVHGGPFANIAHGCNSILATKMAMTFSDYTITEAGFGADLGAEKFYDIKCRKAGITPKLTVLVVTARALKMHGGVSQDKIKEPNLEALKQGVANMDKHLRNLRYFGQTVVVAFNRYGDDSEEEVDYIRTHCEKKGVGFAVNNAFTDGGEGAVELAELVVK
;
A
#
# COMPACT_ATOMS: atom_id res chain seq x y z
N MET A 1 -5.70 32.73 2.73
CA MET A 1 -5.44 31.34 3.17
C MET A 1 -6.67 30.60 3.72
N LYS A 2 -7.82 31.28 3.91
CA LYS A 2 -9.03 30.64 4.45
C LYS A 2 -9.50 29.44 3.62
N ASP A 3 -9.53 29.59 2.30
CA ASP A 3 -10.02 28.54 1.39
C ASP A 3 -9.05 27.33 1.31
N ALA A 4 -7.76 27.55 1.57
CA ALA A 4 -6.77 26.49 1.62
C ALA A 4 -6.92 25.53 2.82
N LEU A 5 -7.77 25.86 3.79
CA LEU A 5 -8.12 25.00 4.92
C LEU A 5 -9.25 24.02 4.59
N SER A 6 -9.89 24.19 3.43
CA SER A 6 -10.99 23.33 2.99
C SER A 6 -10.44 22.21 2.07
N PRO A 7 -10.74 20.93 2.35
CA PRO A 7 -10.40 19.85 1.44
C PRO A 7 -11.08 19.99 0.08
N ASN A 8 -10.39 19.64 -0.97
CA ASN A 8 -10.97 19.56 -2.31
C ASN A 8 -11.62 18.19 -2.51
N LEU A 9 -12.88 18.20 -2.93
CA LEU A 9 -13.56 16.99 -3.39
C LEU A 9 -13.41 16.89 -4.90
N VAL A 10 -12.83 15.79 -5.36
CA VAL A 10 -12.62 15.50 -6.77
C VAL A 10 -13.20 14.13 -7.14
N GLN A 11 -13.42 13.90 -8.42
CA GLN A 11 -13.82 12.60 -8.94
C GLN A 11 -12.62 11.95 -9.62
N THR A 12 -12.39 10.67 -9.33
CA THR A 12 -11.37 9.87 -10.01
C THR A 12 -11.83 9.44 -11.40
N THR A 13 -10.94 8.91 -12.22
CA THR A 13 -11.26 8.34 -13.53
C THR A 13 -12.23 7.15 -13.46
N GLU A 14 -12.26 6.47 -12.32
CA GLU A 14 -13.19 5.38 -12.01
C GLU A 14 -14.49 5.89 -11.35
N HIS A 15 -14.78 7.18 -11.45
CA HIS A 15 -15.98 7.83 -10.90
C HIS A 15 -16.16 7.73 -9.38
N THR A 16 -15.08 7.44 -8.65
CA THR A 16 -15.07 7.40 -7.19
C THR A 16 -14.71 8.77 -6.63
N ALA A 17 -15.37 9.18 -5.56
CA ALA A 17 -15.05 10.43 -4.87
C ALA A 17 -13.70 10.33 -4.15
N ALA A 18 -12.90 11.41 -4.21
CA ALA A 18 -11.65 11.51 -3.48
C ALA A 18 -11.47 12.89 -2.84
N PHE A 19 -11.08 12.93 -1.58
CA PHE A 19 -10.71 14.17 -0.89
C PHE A 19 -9.20 14.39 -1.00
N VAL A 20 -8.82 15.56 -1.54
CA VAL A 20 -7.41 15.97 -1.66
C VAL A 20 -7.19 17.19 -0.77
N HIS A 21 -6.27 17.11 0.17
CA HIS A 21 -5.98 18.21 1.08
C HIS A 21 -4.57 18.14 1.65
N GLY A 22 -3.83 19.23 1.47
CA GLY A 22 -2.42 19.29 1.83
C GLY A 22 -1.56 18.49 0.85
N GLY A 23 -0.28 18.41 1.12
CA GLY A 23 0.69 17.70 0.28
C GLY A 23 1.99 17.48 1.03
N PRO A 24 1.95 16.98 2.30
CA PRO A 24 3.17 16.84 3.09
C PRO A 24 3.96 15.63 2.60
N PHE A 25 5.20 15.86 2.20
CA PHE A 25 6.13 14.77 1.87
C PHE A 25 6.57 14.02 3.12
N ALA A 26 6.64 12.69 3.05
CA ALA A 26 6.98 11.85 4.20
C ALA A 26 8.43 12.03 4.69
N ASN A 27 9.34 12.48 3.83
CA ASN A 27 10.73 12.77 4.22
C ASN A 27 10.88 14.03 5.09
N ILE A 28 9.93 14.98 5.02
CA ILE A 28 9.97 16.24 5.79
C ILE A 28 8.77 16.46 6.70
N ALA A 29 7.71 15.67 6.53
CA ALA A 29 6.47 15.76 7.31
C ALA A 29 5.87 14.36 7.54
N HIS A 30 4.58 14.28 7.83
CA HIS A 30 3.90 13.01 8.12
C HIS A 30 3.48 12.22 6.86
N GLY A 31 3.56 12.79 5.66
CA GLY A 31 3.45 12.05 4.39
C GLY A 31 2.09 11.44 4.08
N CYS A 32 1.01 12.03 4.56
CA CYS A 32 -0.34 11.55 4.31
C CYS A 32 -1.35 12.72 4.31
N ASN A 33 -2.55 12.48 3.77
CA ASN A 33 -3.62 13.46 3.71
C ASN A 33 -3.98 14.03 5.10
N SER A 34 -4.66 15.15 5.15
CA SER A 34 -5.03 15.82 6.41
C SER A 34 -6.03 15.00 7.23
N ILE A 35 -6.03 15.21 8.53
CA ILE A 35 -7.05 14.67 9.45
C ILE A 35 -8.45 15.12 9.04
N LEU A 36 -8.60 16.38 8.62
CA LEU A 36 -9.88 16.94 8.20
C LEU A 36 -10.45 16.18 7.00
N ALA A 37 -9.67 16.03 5.92
CA ALA A 37 -10.08 15.29 4.73
C ALA A 37 -10.42 13.83 5.04
N THR A 38 -9.61 13.17 5.87
CA THR A 38 -9.87 11.78 6.25
C THR A 38 -11.18 11.64 7.05
N LYS A 39 -11.42 12.53 8.02
CA LYS A 39 -12.68 12.50 8.78
C LYS A 39 -13.90 12.83 7.90
N MET A 40 -13.75 13.75 6.94
CA MET A 40 -14.81 14.00 5.96
C MET A 40 -15.09 12.76 5.12
N ALA A 41 -14.07 12.10 4.58
CA ALA A 41 -14.25 10.86 3.83
C ALA A 41 -14.98 9.79 4.68
N MET A 42 -14.55 9.58 5.91
CA MET A 42 -15.21 8.63 6.84
C MET A 42 -16.66 8.98 7.16
N THR A 43 -17.06 10.24 7.03
CA THR A 43 -18.45 10.67 7.26
C THR A 43 -19.36 10.37 6.07
N PHE A 44 -18.80 10.36 4.86
CA PHE A 44 -19.57 10.27 3.61
C PHE A 44 -19.42 8.94 2.87
N SER A 45 -18.68 7.98 3.42
CA SER A 45 -18.44 6.69 2.75
C SER A 45 -18.44 5.52 3.72
N ASP A 46 -18.84 4.35 3.25
CA ASP A 46 -18.77 3.08 3.98
C ASP A 46 -17.33 2.59 4.13
N TYR A 47 -16.50 2.86 3.11
CA TYR A 47 -15.08 2.53 3.08
C TYR A 47 -14.26 3.78 2.77
N THR A 48 -13.30 4.07 3.64
CA THR A 48 -12.34 5.15 3.43
C THR A 48 -10.94 4.57 3.27
N ILE A 49 -10.33 4.80 2.12
CA ILE A 49 -8.97 4.38 1.81
C ILE A 49 -8.07 5.61 1.84
N THR A 50 -6.93 5.50 2.48
CA THR A 50 -5.91 6.55 2.54
C THR A 50 -4.53 5.92 2.36
N GLU A 51 -3.58 6.72 1.90
CA GLU A 51 -2.20 6.28 1.77
C GLU A 51 -1.32 6.75 2.93
N ALA A 52 -0.18 6.09 3.08
CA ALA A 52 0.97 6.57 3.84
C ALA A 52 2.15 6.67 2.88
N GLY A 53 2.78 7.83 2.80
CA GLY A 53 3.82 8.12 1.81
C GLY A 53 5.12 7.35 2.05
N PHE A 54 5.86 7.05 0.99
CA PHE A 54 7.10 6.28 1.02
C PHE A 54 6.91 4.82 1.46
N GLY A 55 8.00 4.17 1.89
CA GLY A 55 7.97 2.81 2.40
C GLY A 55 7.27 2.67 3.75
N ALA A 56 6.87 1.46 4.07
CA ALA A 56 6.16 1.17 5.32
C ALA A 56 7.01 1.43 6.59
N ASP A 57 8.32 1.44 6.44
CA ASP A 57 9.28 1.77 7.49
C ASP A 57 9.36 3.27 7.82
N LEU A 58 8.79 4.13 6.99
CA LEU A 58 8.76 5.57 7.18
C LEU A 58 7.33 6.10 7.25
N GLY A 59 6.56 5.96 6.17
CA GLY A 59 5.23 6.53 6.05
C GLY A 59 4.20 5.87 6.94
N ALA A 60 4.21 4.55 7.06
CA ALA A 60 3.28 3.85 7.93
C ALA A 60 3.52 4.19 9.41
N GLU A 61 4.78 4.26 9.87
CA GLU A 61 5.09 4.67 11.24
C GLU A 61 4.55 6.08 11.53
N LYS A 62 4.81 7.05 10.64
CA LYS A 62 4.28 8.41 10.80
C LYS A 62 2.75 8.46 10.75
N PHE A 63 2.14 7.65 9.90
CA PHE A 63 0.70 7.56 9.82
C PHE A 63 0.08 7.08 11.13
N TYR A 64 0.58 5.99 11.71
CA TYR A 64 0.07 5.47 12.98
C TYR A 64 0.42 6.37 14.16
N ASP A 65 1.69 6.72 14.31
CA ASP A 65 2.18 7.41 15.50
C ASP A 65 1.84 8.90 15.53
N ILE A 66 1.64 9.52 14.39
CA ILE A 66 1.31 10.95 14.32
C ILE A 66 -0.16 11.15 13.96
N LYS A 67 -0.56 10.75 12.75
CA LYS A 67 -1.90 11.06 12.24
C LYS A 67 -3.01 10.33 12.99
N CYS A 68 -2.90 9.00 13.09
CA CYS A 68 -3.92 8.20 13.76
C CYS A 68 -4.09 8.58 15.22
N ARG A 69 -2.99 8.77 15.94
CA ARG A 69 -3.03 9.21 17.34
C ARG A 69 -3.70 10.58 17.51
N LYS A 70 -3.32 11.56 16.68
CA LYS A 70 -3.94 12.91 16.76
C LYS A 70 -5.39 12.91 16.32
N ALA A 71 -5.76 12.09 15.35
CA ALA A 71 -7.11 12.03 14.81
C ALA A 71 -8.08 11.20 15.67
N GLY A 72 -7.56 10.32 16.52
CA GLY A 72 -8.36 9.34 17.26
C GLY A 72 -8.97 8.29 16.32
N ILE A 73 -8.24 7.88 15.27
CA ILE A 73 -8.70 6.88 14.30
C ILE A 73 -7.82 5.63 14.38
N THR A 74 -8.43 4.48 14.11
CA THR A 74 -7.72 3.20 14.02
C THR A 74 -8.12 2.52 12.71
N PRO A 75 -7.18 2.34 11.77
CA PRO A 75 -7.45 1.60 10.55
C PRO A 75 -7.86 0.17 10.86
N LYS A 76 -8.77 -0.38 10.07
CA LYS A 76 -9.22 -1.78 10.18
C LYS A 76 -8.26 -2.74 9.51
N LEU A 77 -7.63 -2.28 8.43
CA LEU A 77 -6.78 -3.07 7.56
C LEU A 77 -5.66 -2.22 7.00
N THR A 78 -4.51 -2.82 6.77
CA THR A 78 -3.39 -2.23 6.04
C THR A 78 -3.11 -3.04 4.78
N VAL A 79 -3.11 -2.37 3.64
CA VAL A 79 -2.67 -2.95 2.38
C VAL A 79 -1.18 -2.67 2.20
N LEU A 80 -0.36 -3.72 2.24
CA LEU A 80 1.08 -3.63 1.96
C LEU A 80 1.32 -3.86 0.46
N VAL A 81 1.73 -2.80 -0.23
CA VAL A 81 2.04 -2.89 -1.66
C VAL A 81 3.44 -3.47 -1.86
N VAL A 82 3.54 -4.49 -2.70
CA VAL A 82 4.80 -5.21 -2.99
C VAL A 82 4.98 -5.35 -4.49
N THR A 83 6.21 -5.31 -4.97
CA THR A 83 6.58 -5.59 -6.36
C THR A 83 7.73 -6.59 -6.42
N ALA A 84 7.77 -7.46 -7.43
CA ALA A 84 8.90 -8.37 -7.65
C ALA A 84 10.22 -7.61 -7.81
N ARG A 85 10.18 -6.47 -8.51
CA ARG A 85 11.35 -5.60 -8.70
C ARG A 85 11.95 -5.15 -7.38
N ALA A 86 11.12 -4.64 -6.44
CA ALA A 86 11.60 -4.21 -5.13
C ALA A 86 12.23 -5.38 -4.35
N LEU A 87 11.60 -6.55 -4.38
CA LEU A 87 12.14 -7.73 -3.70
C LEU A 87 13.45 -8.18 -4.33
N LYS A 88 13.55 -8.26 -5.67
CA LYS A 88 14.81 -8.59 -6.37
C LYS A 88 15.93 -7.60 -6.03
N MET A 89 15.62 -6.31 -5.96
CA MET A 89 16.59 -5.29 -5.55
C MET A 89 17.09 -5.53 -4.12
N HIS A 90 16.21 -5.84 -3.18
CA HIS A 90 16.60 -6.21 -1.81
C HIS A 90 17.35 -7.54 -1.74
N GLY A 91 17.20 -8.40 -2.74
CA GLY A 91 18.01 -9.62 -2.95
C GLY A 91 19.33 -9.40 -3.67
N GLY A 92 19.71 -8.14 -3.94
CA GLY A 92 21.01 -7.78 -4.51
C GLY A 92 21.04 -7.63 -6.03
N VAL A 93 19.91 -7.67 -6.73
CA VAL A 93 19.88 -7.43 -8.18
C VAL A 93 20.06 -5.93 -8.46
N SER A 94 20.96 -5.62 -9.38
CA SER A 94 21.21 -4.25 -9.82
C SER A 94 20.03 -3.67 -10.64
N GLN A 95 19.91 -2.36 -10.65
CA GLN A 95 18.77 -1.67 -11.28
C GLN A 95 18.65 -1.92 -12.79
N ASP A 96 19.76 -2.12 -13.49
CA ASP A 96 19.80 -2.43 -14.92
C ASP A 96 19.23 -3.83 -15.26
N LYS A 97 19.32 -4.78 -14.31
CA LYS A 97 18.83 -6.18 -14.46
C LYS A 97 17.52 -6.45 -13.73
N ILE A 98 16.92 -5.46 -13.11
CA ILE A 98 15.75 -5.62 -12.23
C ILE A 98 14.51 -6.19 -12.94
N LYS A 99 14.44 -6.03 -14.25
CA LYS A 99 13.35 -6.55 -15.11
C LYS A 99 13.53 -8.01 -15.51
N GLU A 100 14.72 -8.56 -15.37
CA GLU A 100 14.97 -9.96 -15.67
C GLU A 100 14.42 -10.85 -14.56
N PRO A 101 13.82 -12.01 -14.87
CA PRO A 101 13.40 -12.97 -13.86
C PRO A 101 14.60 -13.42 -13.01
N ASN A 102 14.44 -13.37 -11.69
CA ASN A 102 15.48 -13.85 -10.76
C ASN A 102 14.85 -14.32 -9.44
N LEU A 103 14.36 -15.55 -9.46
CA LEU A 103 13.69 -16.15 -8.32
C LEU A 103 14.58 -16.26 -7.07
N GLU A 104 15.87 -16.54 -7.24
CA GLU A 104 16.78 -16.68 -6.09
C GLU A 104 16.99 -15.34 -5.36
N ALA A 105 17.19 -14.27 -6.09
CA ALA A 105 17.26 -12.93 -5.50
C ALA A 105 15.92 -12.52 -4.87
N LEU A 106 14.80 -12.84 -5.53
CA LEU A 106 13.47 -12.57 -4.98
C LEU A 106 13.27 -13.30 -3.64
N LYS A 107 13.65 -14.58 -3.54
CA LYS A 107 13.62 -15.35 -2.28
C LYS A 107 14.44 -14.71 -1.16
N GLN A 108 15.61 -14.16 -1.49
CA GLN A 108 16.42 -13.42 -0.52
C GLN A 108 15.74 -12.11 -0.10
N GLY A 109 15.18 -11.38 -1.05
CA GLY A 109 14.55 -10.09 -0.81
C GLY A 109 13.23 -10.15 -0.06
N VAL A 110 12.54 -11.29 -0.05
CA VAL A 110 11.30 -11.50 0.71
C VAL A 110 11.51 -11.26 2.22
N ALA A 111 12.72 -11.38 2.74
CA ALA A 111 13.05 -11.02 4.12
C ALA A 111 12.72 -9.55 4.45
N ASN A 112 12.81 -8.65 3.46
CA ASN A 112 12.39 -7.25 3.62
C ASN A 112 10.86 -7.13 3.77
N MET A 113 10.09 -7.81 2.92
CA MET A 113 8.62 -7.87 3.06
C MET A 113 8.21 -8.44 4.42
N ASP A 114 8.86 -9.52 4.87
CA ASP A 114 8.60 -10.12 6.18
C ASP A 114 8.87 -9.14 7.34
N LYS A 115 9.87 -8.29 7.19
CA LYS A 115 10.13 -7.24 8.18
C LYS A 115 9.00 -6.22 8.24
N HIS A 116 8.50 -5.77 7.09
CA HIS A 116 7.36 -4.85 7.02
C HIS A 116 6.07 -5.48 7.57
N LEU A 117 5.77 -6.73 7.21
CA LEU A 117 4.63 -7.47 7.76
C LEU A 117 4.69 -7.55 9.29
N ARG A 118 5.86 -7.86 9.85
CA ARG A 118 6.07 -7.91 11.29
C ARG A 118 5.88 -6.55 11.95
N ASN A 119 6.43 -5.48 11.37
CA ASN A 119 6.28 -4.12 11.89
C ASN A 119 4.80 -3.68 11.89
N LEU A 120 4.07 -3.92 10.80
CA LEU A 120 2.65 -3.58 10.70
C LEU A 120 1.81 -4.36 11.73
N ARG A 121 2.09 -5.64 11.92
CA ARG A 121 1.44 -6.44 12.97
C ARG A 121 1.77 -5.93 14.38
N TYR A 122 2.97 -5.37 14.59
CA TYR A 122 3.34 -4.74 15.86
C TYR A 122 2.49 -3.49 16.15
N PHE A 123 2.06 -2.76 15.11
CA PHE A 123 1.05 -1.69 15.23
C PHE A 123 -0.39 -2.21 15.40
N GLY A 124 -0.58 -3.51 15.57
CA GLY A 124 -1.90 -4.13 15.75
C GLY A 124 -2.73 -4.24 14.47
N GLN A 125 -2.10 -4.17 13.31
CA GLN A 125 -2.80 -4.17 12.02
C GLN A 125 -3.08 -5.58 11.50
N THR A 126 -4.28 -5.79 10.97
CA THR A 126 -4.54 -6.83 9.97
C THR A 126 -3.89 -6.38 8.65
N VAL A 127 -3.14 -7.27 8.01
CA VAL A 127 -2.39 -6.92 6.79
C VAL A 127 -2.76 -7.84 5.65
N VAL A 128 -2.99 -7.27 4.47
CA VAL A 128 -3.05 -7.98 3.20
C VAL A 128 -1.94 -7.45 2.28
N VAL A 129 -1.44 -8.30 1.39
CA VAL A 129 -0.42 -7.94 0.42
C VAL A 129 -1.09 -7.70 -0.93
N ALA A 130 -0.91 -6.50 -1.48
CA ALA A 130 -1.22 -6.17 -2.85
C ALA A 130 0.04 -6.29 -3.69
N PHE A 131 0.10 -7.28 -4.57
CA PHE A 131 1.21 -7.45 -5.48
C PHE A 131 0.98 -6.62 -6.75
N ASN A 132 1.64 -5.47 -6.85
CA ASN A 132 1.61 -4.65 -8.06
C ASN A 132 2.44 -5.32 -9.16
N ARG A 133 1.74 -5.96 -10.08
CA ARG A 133 2.35 -6.73 -11.17
C ARG A 133 2.81 -5.83 -12.30
N TYR A 134 4.02 -6.09 -12.80
CA TYR A 134 4.54 -5.56 -14.06
C TYR A 134 4.51 -6.63 -15.14
N GLY A 135 4.46 -6.21 -16.42
CA GLY A 135 4.40 -7.14 -17.54
C GLY A 135 5.64 -8.02 -17.73
N ASP A 136 6.74 -7.69 -17.07
CA ASP A 136 8.00 -8.45 -17.06
C ASP A 136 8.13 -9.39 -15.84
N ASP A 137 7.17 -9.41 -14.93
CA ASP A 137 7.17 -10.32 -13.79
C ASP A 137 6.81 -11.75 -14.25
N SER A 138 7.61 -12.74 -13.88
CA SER A 138 7.34 -14.14 -14.21
C SER A 138 6.26 -14.74 -13.31
N GLU A 139 5.49 -15.70 -13.83
CA GLU A 139 4.48 -16.42 -13.04
C GLU A 139 5.12 -17.13 -11.84
N GLU A 140 6.33 -17.68 -12.01
CA GLU A 140 7.05 -18.35 -10.93
C GLU A 140 7.38 -17.40 -9.76
N GLU A 141 7.74 -16.15 -10.05
CA GLU A 141 7.97 -15.13 -9.04
C GLU A 141 6.68 -14.75 -8.31
N VAL A 142 5.57 -14.58 -9.05
CA VAL A 142 4.25 -14.27 -8.48
C VAL A 142 3.77 -15.40 -7.58
N ASP A 143 3.83 -16.65 -8.05
CA ASP A 143 3.39 -17.83 -7.31
C ASP A 143 4.23 -18.07 -6.06
N TYR A 144 5.52 -17.77 -6.13
CA TYR A 144 6.38 -17.84 -4.94
C TYR A 144 5.92 -16.87 -3.86
N ILE A 145 5.64 -15.60 -4.21
CA ILE A 145 5.19 -14.59 -3.25
C ILE A 145 3.81 -14.96 -2.69
N ARG A 146 2.88 -15.42 -3.54
CA ARG A 146 1.56 -15.93 -3.13
C ARG A 146 1.69 -17.02 -2.07
N THR A 147 2.44 -18.07 -2.41
CA THR A 147 2.67 -19.21 -1.49
C THR A 147 3.35 -18.77 -0.18
N HIS A 148 4.26 -17.80 -0.26
CA HIS A 148 4.93 -17.26 0.92
C HIS A 148 3.93 -16.52 1.83
N CYS A 149 3.05 -15.69 1.27
CA CYS A 149 2.00 -15.00 2.02
C CYS A 149 1.03 -15.99 2.67
N GLU A 150 0.60 -17.03 1.95
CA GLU A 150 -0.25 -18.09 2.48
C GLU A 150 0.38 -18.79 3.70
N LYS A 151 1.65 -19.16 3.61
CA LYS A 151 2.40 -19.75 4.73
C LYS A 151 2.51 -18.85 5.94
N LYS A 152 2.45 -17.53 5.74
CA LYS A 152 2.46 -16.51 6.81
C LYS A 152 1.06 -16.17 7.34
N GLY A 153 0.02 -16.77 6.77
CA GLY A 153 -1.37 -16.41 7.08
C GLY A 153 -1.70 -14.97 6.74
N VAL A 154 -1.20 -14.48 5.60
CA VAL A 154 -1.44 -13.13 5.07
C VAL A 154 -2.23 -13.24 3.78
N GLY A 155 -3.31 -12.46 3.66
CA GLY A 155 -4.06 -12.35 2.42
C GLY A 155 -3.17 -11.79 1.30
N PHE A 156 -3.33 -12.31 0.09
CA PHE A 156 -2.58 -11.90 -1.09
C PHE A 156 -3.52 -11.72 -2.27
N ALA A 157 -3.36 -10.63 -3.00
CA ALA A 157 -4.04 -10.39 -4.26
C ALA A 157 -3.08 -9.77 -5.29
N VAL A 158 -3.23 -10.16 -6.55
CA VAL A 158 -2.56 -9.49 -7.67
C VAL A 158 -3.30 -8.21 -8.00
N ASN A 159 -2.57 -7.13 -8.19
CA ASN A 159 -3.10 -5.84 -8.59
C ASN A 159 -2.54 -5.44 -9.96
N ASN A 160 -3.39 -5.44 -10.96
CA ASN A 160 -3.13 -5.02 -12.33
C ASN A 160 -3.76 -3.65 -12.65
N ALA A 161 -4.12 -2.86 -11.66
CA ALA A 161 -4.84 -1.58 -11.87
C ALA A 161 -4.10 -0.60 -12.80
N PHE A 162 -2.78 -0.71 -12.93
CA PHE A 162 -2.01 0.14 -13.84
C PHE A 162 -2.35 -0.12 -15.32
N THR A 163 -2.59 -1.37 -15.70
CA THR A 163 -2.92 -1.77 -17.08
C THR A 163 -4.42 -1.84 -17.33
N ASP A 164 -5.18 -2.32 -16.35
CA ASP A 164 -6.55 -2.75 -16.52
C ASP A 164 -7.56 -1.86 -15.76
N GLY A 165 -7.06 -0.74 -15.19
CA GLY A 165 -7.92 0.18 -14.42
C GLY A 165 -8.55 -0.50 -13.21
N GLY A 166 -9.79 -0.13 -12.88
CA GLY A 166 -10.52 -0.67 -11.73
C GLY A 166 -10.72 -2.18 -11.79
N GLU A 167 -10.92 -2.74 -12.99
CA GLU A 167 -11.07 -4.19 -13.19
C GLU A 167 -9.82 -4.97 -12.72
N GLY A 168 -8.63 -4.39 -12.92
CA GLY A 168 -7.37 -5.00 -12.45
C GLY A 168 -7.19 -5.01 -10.92
N ALA A 169 -8.06 -4.34 -10.16
CA ALA A 169 -8.01 -4.28 -8.70
C ALA A 169 -9.14 -5.07 -8.00
N VAL A 170 -10.02 -5.75 -8.75
CA VAL A 170 -11.20 -6.42 -8.18
C VAL A 170 -10.80 -7.50 -7.16
N GLU A 171 -9.82 -8.36 -7.48
CA GLU A 171 -9.32 -9.39 -6.54
C GLU A 171 -8.87 -8.76 -5.21
N LEU A 172 -8.15 -7.64 -5.29
CA LEU A 172 -7.71 -6.91 -4.09
C LEU A 172 -8.89 -6.32 -3.32
N ALA A 173 -9.87 -5.74 -4.02
CA ALA A 173 -11.05 -5.14 -3.40
C ALA A 173 -11.87 -6.20 -2.66
N GLU A 174 -12.11 -7.35 -3.26
CA GLU A 174 -12.82 -8.48 -2.62
C GLU A 174 -12.08 -8.98 -1.37
N LEU A 175 -10.75 -9.06 -1.43
CA LEU A 175 -9.92 -9.44 -0.29
C LEU A 175 -10.00 -8.42 0.86
N VAL A 176 -10.09 -7.14 0.55
CA VAL A 176 -10.17 -6.05 1.54
C VAL A 176 -11.54 -6.00 2.22
N VAL A 177 -12.61 -6.32 1.49
CA VAL A 177 -14.00 -6.26 2.01
C VAL A 177 -14.36 -7.50 2.83
N LYS A 178 -13.72 -8.63 2.58
CA LYS A 178 -13.93 -9.92 3.27
C LYS A 178 -13.42 -9.91 4.71
#